data_ffa621254a71bcf590a5e0f6be8f4401
#
_entry.id   ffa621254a71bcf590a5e0f6be8f4401
#
_cell.length_a   1.000
_cell.length_b   1.000
_cell.length_c   1.000
_cell.angle_alpha   90.00
_cell.angle_beta   90.00
_cell.angle_gamma   90.00
#
_symmetry.space_group_name_H-M   'P 1'
#
loop_
_entity.id
_entity.type
_entity.pdbx_description
1 polymer ?
#
loop_
_entity_poly.entity_id
_entity_poly.type
_entity_poly.pdbx_seq_one_letter_code
_entity_poly.pdbx_strand_id
1 'polypeptide(L)'
;MKKLLFTMSILSSLFVNSQSINLEEFVTGLTSPVEITNANDSRLFVVQQNGIIKIIQPTGVINTTPFLNIASKIIFGGERGLLGLAFHPQYSTNGYFFVYYNNPAGNIIVARYSVSATDPDIADPNSEKILLNIPKPFANHNGGSIHFAPDGKLWIITGDGGSAGDPNNNAQNKNSLLGKMLRIDVDATGPYNIPADNPFVGIDGADEIWAYGLRNAWKFSFDLTNGNALIADVGQGAIEEINRMPITQAGLNYGWRCYEGNTAYNTAGCPGTGTMTFPIAVYDHSGGKCSITGGYVYRGSQYPSLQGKYFFADYCSAQIGVLDTNNAITWSSAYSGNNFSTFGQDSQKELYVAAVSSGKIFKISTGTLGVQEENSLGKINIYPNPASKEIFITGVKDKKVSAEIMSAEGRKIWETDEVINDKSIDISTLPAGVYFINIKSGNLKSYSQKIIIK
;
A
#
# COMPACT_ATOMS: atom_id res chain seq x y z
N MET A 1 -55.54 -4.75 39.64
CA MET A 1 -54.08 -5.13 39.71
C MET A 1 -53.52 -5.11 38.30
N LYS A 2 -52.85 -4.00 37.88
CA LYS A 2 -52.22 -3.86 36.58
C LYS A 2 -50.77 -4.33 36.73
N LYS A 3 -50.37 -5.38 36.00
CA LYS A 3 -48.97 -5.84 35.90
C LYS A 3 -48.25 -4.96 34.93
N LEU A 4 -47.24 -4.22 35.39
CA LEU A 4 -46.28 -3.45 34.58
C LEU A 4 -45.20 -4.43 34.11
N LEU A 5 -45.12 -4.69 32.79
CA LEU A 5 -43.99 -5.38 32.18
C LEU A 5 -42.89 -4.36 31.96
N PHE A 6 -41.76 -4.56 32.62
CA PHE A 6 -40.50 -3.82 32.37
C PHE A 6 -39.73 -4.56 31.28
N THR A 7 -39.72 -4.00 30.08
CA THR A 7 -38.87 -4.48 28.99
C THR A 7 -37.46 -3.89 29.16
N MET A 8 -36.53 -4.72 29.57
CA MET A 8 -35.13 -4.36 29.71
C MET A 8 -34.48 -4.44 28.32
N SER A 9 -34.29 -3.28 27.63
CA SER A 9 -33.51 -3.18 26.41
C SER A 9 -32.06 -3.35 26.76
N ILE A 10 -31.46 -4.48 26.36
CA ILE A 10 -30.01 -4.70 26.39
C ILE A 10 -29.42 -3.93 25.22
N LEU A 11 -28.84 -2.77 25.50
CA LEU A 11 -27.98 -2.06 24.56
C LEU A 11 -26.66 -2.83 24.49
N SER A 12 -26.49 -3.70 23.51
CA SER A 12 -25.20 -4.27 23.16
C SER A 12 -24.39 -3.17 22.48
N SER A 13 -23.50 -2.52 23.22
CA SER A 13 -22.45 -1.67 22.65
C SER A 13 -21.51 -2.57 21.86
N LEU A 14 -21.64 -2.56 20.54
CA LEU A 14 -20.63 -3.08 19.63
C LEU A 14 -19.39 -2.20 19.80
N PHE A 15 -18.43 -2.64 20.59
CA PHE A 15 -17.08 -2.11 20.54
C PHE A 15 -16.49 -2.46 19.17
N VAL A 16 -16.58 -1.52 18.24
CA VAL A 16 -15.78 -1.57 17.03
C VAL A 16 -14.33 -1.35 17.49
N ASN A 17 -13.61 -2.45 17.66
CA ASN A 17 -12.15 -2.37 17.83
C ASN A 17 -11.57 -1.78 16.54
N SER A 18 -11.30 -0.49 16.55
CA SER A 18 -10.47 0.16 15.55
C SER A 18 -9.09 -0.48 15.64
N GLN A 19 -8.78 -1.34 14.67
CA GLN A 19 -7.47 -1.97 14.58
C GLN A 19 -6.44 -0.88 14.28
N SER A 20 -5.55 -0.59 15.23
CA SER A 20 -4.50 0.39 15.05
C SER A 20 -3.51 -0.10 13.99
N ILE A 21 -3.29 0.71 12.95
CA ILE A 21 -2.22 0.51 11.98
C ILE A 21 -0.96 1.13 12.59
N ASN A 22 0.12 0.36 12.60
CA ASN A 22 1.44 0.82 12.99
C ASN A 22 2.37 0.87 11.79
N LEU A 23 3.24 1.86 11.76
CA LEU A 23 4.32 1.99 10.79
C LEU A 23 5.66 1.72 11.51
N GLU A 24 6.33 0.66 11.10
CA GLU A 24 7.67 0.30 11.58
C GLU A 24 8.69 0.84 10.58
N GLU A 25 9.59 1.74 11.01
CA GLU A 25 10.63 2.28 10.15
C GLU A 25 11.54 1.14 9.67
N PHE A 26 11.60 0.94 8.36
CA PHE A 26 12.37 -0.13 7.74
C PHE A 26 13.66 0.40 7.11
N VAL A 27 13.58 1.54 6.40
CA VAL A 27 14.71 2.16 5.69
C VAL A 27 14.59 3.67 5.71
N THR A 28 15.73 4.36 5.78
CA THR A 28 15.86 5.82 5.66
C THR A 28 16.93 6.19 4.65
N GLY A 29 16.99 7.46 4.26
CA GLY A 29 18.06 7.99 3.40
C GLY A 29 17.81 7.84 1.89
N LEU A 30 16.57 7.57 1.49
CA LEU A 30 16.17 7.60 0.09
C LEU A 30 15.85 9.04 -0.36
N THR A 31 15.98 9.30 -1.66
CA THR A 31 15.64 10.61 -2.25
C THR A 31 14.34 10.49 -3.03
N SER A 32 13.27 11.13 -2.54
CA SER A 32 11.96 11.14 -3.21
C SER A 32 11.52 9.77 -3.73
N PRO A 33 11.33 8.75 -2.86
CA PRO A 33 10.85 7.43 -3.28
C PRO A 33 9.41 7.52 -3.76
N VAL A 34 9.09 6.92 -4.93
CA VAL A 34 7.77 7.01 -5.58
C VAL A 34 7.23 5.66 -6.09
N GLU A 35 8.01 4.58 -5.99
CA GLU A 35 7.55 3.21 -6.26
C GLU A 35 8.35 2.22 -5.42
N ILE A 36 7.70 1.16 -4.95
CA ILE A 36 8.30 0.01 -4.28
C ILE A 36 7.78 -1.24 -4.95
N THR A 37 8.66 -2.09 -5.44
CA THR A 37 8.28 -3.37 -6.04
C THR A 37 9.32 -4.45 -5.73
N ASN A 38 9.05 -5.70 -6.09
CA ASN A 38 9.98 -6.81 -5.99
C ASN A 38 10.06 -7.57 -7.33
N ALA A 39 11.13 -8.31 -7.52
CA ALA A 39 11.35 -9.14 -8.71
C ALA A 39 10.95 -10.62 -8.49
N ASN A 40 9.98 -10.89 -7.62
CA ASN A 40 9.61 -12.20 -7.07
C ASN A 40 10.75 -12.86 -6.28
N ASP A 41 11.65 -12.06 -5.73
CA ASP A 41 12.70 -12.47 -4.81
C ASP A 41 12.64 -11.64 -3.52
N SER A 42 13.60 -11.81 -2.63
CA SER A 42 13.58 -11.17 -1.30
C SER A 42 14.00 -9.70 -1.31
N ARG A 43 14.49 -9.17 -2.43
CA ARG A 43 14.90 -7.76 -2.56
C ARG A 43 13.70 -6.86 -2.80
N LEU A 44 13.76 -5.64 -2.28
CA LEU A 44 12.87 -4.56 -2.70
C LEU A 44 13.61 -3.61 -3.63
N PHE A 45 12.94 -3.21 -4.69
CA PHE A 45 13.43 -2.21 -5.63
C PHE A 45 12.64 -0.92 -5.43
N VAL A 46 13.35 0.18 -5.20
CA VAL A 46 12.74 1.47 -4.90
C VAL A 46 13.10 2.47 -5.99
N VAL A 47 12.09 2.98 -6.64
CA VAL A 47 12.23 4.06 -7.62
C VAL A 47 12.31 5.38 -6.89
N GLN A 48 13.36 6.12 -7.14
CA GLN A 48 13.51 7.51 -6.75
C GLN A 48 13.17 8.40 -7.94
N GLN A 49 12.35 9.41 -7.71
CA GLN A 49 11.80 10.29 -8.76
C GLN A 49 12.88 10.92 -9.66
N ASN A 50 14.09 11.12 -9.13
CA ASN A 50 15.23 11.71 -9.82
C ASN A 50 15.93 10.78 -10.83
N GLY A 51 15.36 9.61 -11.15
CA GLY A 51 15.88 8.72 -12.19
C GLY A 51 16.78 7.59 -11.69
N ILE A 52 16.72 7.28 -10.40
CA ILE A 52 17.53 6.25 -9.76
C ILE A 52 16.64 5.13 -9.21
N ILE A 53 17.03 3.89 -9.43
CA ILE A 53 16.43 2.72 -8.78
C ILE A 53 17.43 2.15 -7.80
N LYS A 54 17.03 2.01 -6.52
CA LYS A 54 17.83 1.39 -5.46
C LYS A 54 17.31 0.01 -5.12
N ILE A 55 18.23 -0.88 -4.70
CA ILE A 55 17.91 -2.16 -4.10
C ILE A 55 18.00 -2.04 -2.59
N ILE A 56 16.99 -2.55 -1.90
CA ILE A 56 16.98 -2.72 -0.45
C ILE A 56 16.98 -4.21 -0.16
N GLN A 57 17.96 -4.66 0.61
CA GLN A 57 18.07 -6.04 1.05
C GLN A 57 17.01 -6.35 2.13
N PRO A 58 16.66 -7.62 2.38
CA PRO A 58 15.68 -8.01 3.40
C PRO A 58 16.01 -7.49 4.81
N THR A 59 17.26 -7.18 5.08
CA THR A 59 17.75 -6.61 6.34
C THR A 59 17.56 -5.09 6.46
N GLY A 60 17.00 -4.43 5.43
CA GLY A 60 16.88 -2.96 5.37
C GLY A 60 18.14 -2.24 4.87
N VAL A 61 19.18 -2.96 4.46
CA VAL A 61 20.40 -2.36 3.92
C VAL A 61 20.18 -1.92 2.47
N ILE A 62 20.46 -0.65 2.16
CA ILE A 62 20.43 -0.11 0.80
C ILE A 62 21.76 -0.45 0.11
N ASN A 63 21.70 -1.06 -1.08
CA ASN A 63 22.90 -1.25 -1.91
C ASN A 63 23.50 0.11 -2.28
N THR A 64 24.83 0.25 -2.12
CA THR A 64 25.54 1.49 -2.44
C THR A 64 25.44 1.83 -3.93
N THR A 65 25.68 0.85 -4.80
CA THR A 65 25.49 1.00 -6.25
C THR A 65 24.01 0.97 -6.58
N PRO A 66 23.47 1.94 -7.36
CA PRO A 66 22.09 1.86 -7.82
C PRO A 66 21.88 0.68 -8.77
N PHE A 67 20.68 0.08 -8.76
CA PHE A 67 20.29 -0.90 -9.76
C PHE A 67 20.22 -0.29 -11.17
N LEU A 68 19.60 0.89 -11.29
CA LEU A 68 19.57 1.67 -12.54
C LEU A 68 19.78 3.15 -12.22
N ASN A 69 20.51 3.84 -13.10
CA ASN A 69 20.64 5.30 -13.08
C ASN A 69 20.42 5.85 -14.49
N ILE A 70 19.27 6.50 -14.69
CA ILE A 70 18.90 7.20 -15.93
C ILE A 70 18.60 8.68 -15.69
N ALA A 71 19.17 9.28 -14.65
CA ALA A 71 18.94 10.68 -14.29
C ALA A 71 19.21 11.67 -15.44
N SER A 72 20.15 11.34 -16.35
CA SER A 72 20.46 12.15 -17.54
C SER A 72 19.40 12.08 -18.64
N LYS A 73 18.49 11.10 -18.59
CA LYS A 73 17.44 10.88 -19.61
C LYS A 73 16.08 11.43 -19.21
N ILE A 74 15.94 11.93 -18.00
CA ILE A 74 14.64 12.35 -17.46
C ILE A 74 14.58 13.83 -17.14
N ILE A 75 13.36 14.37 -17.10
CA ILE A 75 13.06 15.60 -16.38
C ILE A 75 12.32 15.22 -15.10
N PHE A 76 12.69 15.80 -13.95
CA PHE A 76 11.98 15.57 -12.71
C PHE A 76 11.63 16.87 -11.99
N GLY A 77 10.63 16.81 -11.12
CA GLY A 77 10.10 17.93 -10.35
C GLY A 77 8.58 18.05 -10.49
N GLY A 78 7.92 18.44 -9.41
CA GLY A 78 6.48 18.28 -9.27
C GLY A 78 6.12 16.79 -9.37
N GLU A 79 5.23 16.45 -10.30
CA GLU A 79 4.84 15.06 -10.56
C GLU A 79 5.73 14.32 -11.56
N ARG A 80 6.64 15.01 -12.27
CA ARG A 80 7.48 14.40 -13.32
C ARG A 80 8.70 13.72 -12.74
N GLY A 81 9.14 12.64 -13.38
CA GLY A 81 10.35 11.91 -13.02
C GLY A 81 10.33 10.48 -13.54
N LEU A 82 11.13 9.63 -12.89
CA LEU A 82 11.01 8.18 -12.97
C LEU A 82 9.93 7.77 -11.96
N LEU A 83 8.82 7.16 -12.44
CA LEU A 83 7.59 7.03 -11.67
C LEU A 83 7.12 5.59 -11.44
N GLY A 84 7.53 4.66 -12.34
CA GLY A 84 7.08 3.27 -12.26
C GLY A 84 8.16 2.28 -12.66
N LEU A 85 8.04 1.07 -12.11
CA LEU A 85 8.90 -0.07 -12.35
C LEU A 85 8.08 -1.36 -12.30
N ALA A 86 8.21 -2.21 -13.32
CA ALA A 86 7.64 -3.55 -13.33
C ALA A 86 8.66 -4.55 -13.86
N PHE A 87 8.80 -5.68 -13.19
CA PHE A 87 9.62 -6.80 -13.67
C PHE A 87 8.79 -7.70 -14.56
N HIS A 88 9.40 -8.16 -15.65
CA HIS A 88 8.78 -9.16 -16.51
C HIS A 88 8.41 -10.43 -15.72
N PRO A 89 7.29 -11.11 -16.00
CA PRO A 89 6.94 -12.37 -15.29
C PRO A 89 8.05 -13.43 -15.34
N GLN A 90 8.85 -13.42 -16.40
CA GLN A 90 10.01 -14.30 -16.59
C GLN A 90 11.34 -13.60 -16.33
N TYR A 91 11.36 -12.58 -15.47
CA TYR A 91 12.58 -11.79 -15.19
C TYR A 91 13.79 -12.65 -14.80
N SER A 92 13.58 -13.70 -14.02
CA SER A 92 14.64 -14.63 -13.62
C SER A 92 15.37 -15.32 -14.78
N THR A 93 14.75 -15.37 -15.95
CA THR A 93 15.30 -16.03 -17.16
C THR A 93 15.69 -15.05 -18.25
N ASN A 94 14.90 -13.97 -18.46
CA ASN A 94 15.14 -13.01 -19.53
C ASN A 94 15.78 -11.71 -19.07
N GLY A 95 15.80 -11.42 -17.77
CA GLY A 95 16.38 -10.23 -17.19
C GLY A 95 15.68 -8.92 -17.56
N TYR A 96 14.47 -8.96 -18.12
CA TYR A 96 13.75 -7.78 -18.58
C TYR A 96 12.94 -7.13 -17.47
N PHE A 97 13.02 -5.79 -17.44
CA PHE A 97 12.15 -4.96 -16.60
C PHE A 97 11.74 -3.69 -17.35
N PHE A 98 10.70 -3.03 -16.89
CA PHE A 98 10.06 -1.92 -17.57
C PHE A 98 9.98 -0.73 -16.63
N VAL A 99 10.20 0.45 -17.17
CA VAL A 99 10.14 1.71 -16.44
C VAL A 99 9.20 2.69 -17.11
N TYR A 100 8.59 3.55 -16.30
CA TYR A 100 7.76 4.65 -16.74
C TYR A 100 8.41 5.96 -16.28
N TYR A 101 8.69 6.89 -17.19
CA TYR A 101 9.34 8.14 -16.85
C TYR A 101 8.96 9.30 -17.79
N ASN A 102 9.25 10.54 -17.38
CA ASN A 102 9.14 11.71 -18.25
C ASN A 102 10.51 12.05 -18.85
N ASN A 103 10.60 12.12 -20.18
CA ASN A 103 11.82 12.53 -20.87
C ASN A 103 12.03 14.05 -20.77
N PRO A 104 13.17 14.61 -21.23
CA PRO A 104 13.46 16.05 -21.17
C PRO A 104 12.41 16.94 -21.88
N ALA A 105 11.71 16.42 -22.88
CA ALA A 105 10.58 17.13 -23.53
C ALA A 105 9.28 17.12 -22.71
N GLY A 106 9.25 16.36 -21.58
CA GLY A 106 8.06 16.21 -20.76
C GLY A 106 7.11 15.09 -21.18
N ASN A 107 7.42 14.36 -22.27
CA ASN A 107 6.63 13.25 -22.74
C ASN A 107 6.72 12.06 -21.77
N ILE A 108 5.65 11.27 -21.73
CA ILE A 108 5.63 9.99 -21.03
C ILE A 108 6.38 8.95 -21.89
N ILE A 109 7.33 8.27 -21.29
CA ILE A 109 8.07 7.16 -21.89
C ILE A 109 7.80 5.89 -21.08
N VAL A 110 7.45 4.82 -21.77
CA VAL A 110 7.50 3.46 -21.24
C VAL A 110 8.59 2.72 -21.99
N ALA A 111 9.58 2.22 -21.26
CA ALA A 111 10.73 1.58 -21.86
C ALA A 111 11.11 0.28 -21.14
N ARG A 112 11.60 -0.70 -21.91
CA ARG A 112 12.21 -1.93 -21.41
C ARG A 112 13.71 -1.71 -21.23
N TYR A 113 14.25 -2.22 -20.13
CA TYR A 113 15.66 -2.40 -19.85
C TYR A 113 15.98 -3.86 -19.57
N SER A 114 17.28 -4.18 -19.51
CA SER A 114 17.79 -5.49 -19.14
C SER A 114 18.70 -5.40 -17.92
N VAL A 115 18.70 -6.42 -17.08
CA VAL A 115 19.72 -6.60 -16.04
C VAL A 115 21.08 -6.89 -16.70
N SER A 116 22.17 -6.55 -16.02
CA SER A 116 23.53 -6.92 -16.46
C SER A 116 23.68 -8.43 -16.56
N ALA A 117 24.42 -8.88 -17.54
CA ALA A 117 24.73 -10.30 -17.71
C ALA A 117 25.66 -10.87 -16.61
N THR A 118 26.35 -9.99 -15.87
CA THR A 118 27.38 -10.39 -14.90
C THR A 118 27.00 -10.06 -13.45
N ASP A 119 26.03 -9.20 -13.22
CA ASP A 119 25.64 -8.76 -11.88
C ASP A 119 24.11 -8.58 -11.81
N PRO A 120 23.38 -9.41 -11.03
CA PRO A 120 21.93 -9.33 -10.92
C PRO A 120 21.44 -8.09 -10.13
N ASP A 121 22.34 -7.35 -9.48
CA ASP A 121 22.04 -6.14 -8.74
C ASP A 121 22.31 -4.84 -9.55
N ILE A 122 22.69 -4.98 -10.83
CA ILE A 122 22.97 -3.87 -11.72
C ILE A 122 22.25 -4.06 -13.05
N ALA A 123 21.52 -3.04 -13.51
CA ALA A 123 20.94 -3.01 -14.84
C ALA A 123 21.91 -2.43 -15.88
N ASP A 124 21.80 -2.83 -17.14
CA ASP A 124 22.49 -2.17 -18.25
C ASP A 124 21.75 -0.88 -18.67
N PRO A 125 22.28 0.32 -18.37
CA PRO A 125 21.62 1.59 -18.70
C PRO A 125 21.58 1.87 -20.21
N ASN A 126 22.32 1.10 -21.02
CA ASN A 126 22.35 1.21 -22.48
C ASN A 126 21.39 0.25 -23.18
N SER A 127 20.73 -0.64 -22.44
CA SER A 127 19.80 -1.64 -22.99
C SER A 127 18.40 -1.08 -23.28
N GLU A 128 18.19 0.21 -23.19
CA GLU A 128 16.90 0.85 -23.37
C GLU A 128 16.24 0.51 -24.70
N LYS A 129 15.00 0.03 -24.61
CA LYS A 129 14.08 -0.12 -25.74
C LYS A 129 12.80 0.62 -25.44
N ILE A 130 12.58 1.77 -26.08
CA ILE A 130 11.34 2.54 -25.92
C ILE A 130 10.18 1.77 -26.55
N LEU A 131 9.11 1.57 -25.78
CA LEU A 131 7.86 0.95 -26.19
C LEU A 131 6.83 2.01 -26.56
N LEU A 132 6.59 2.97 -25.65
CA LEU A 132 5.65 4.06 -25.84
C LEU A 132 6.36 5.41 -25.64
N ASN A 133 6.00 6.38 -26.47
CA ASN A 133 6.35 7.79 -26.33
C ASN A 133 5.07 8.62 -26.50
N ILE A 134 4.49 9.07 -25.39
CA ILE A 134 3.18 9.74 -25.37
C ILE A 134 3.41 11.24 -25.11
N PRO A 135 3.20 12.09 -26.11
CA PRO A 135 3.28 13.54 -25.93
C PRO A 135 2.29 14.04 -24.89
N LYS A 136 2.72 15.01 -24.07
CA LYS A 136 1.95 15.53 -22.95
C LYS A 136 1.96 17.05 -22.94
N PRO A 137 0.78 17.72 -22.82
CA PRO A 137 0.71 19.18 -22.93
C PRO A 137 1.17 19.92 -21.67
N PHE A 138 1.05 19.32 -20.48
CA PHE A 138 1.32 19.99 -19.19
C PHE A 138 2.24 19.16 -18.31
N ALA A 139 2.78 19.78 -17.26
CA ALA A 139 3.76 19.14 -16.36
C ALA A 139 3.15 18.18 -15.32
N ASN A 140 1.87 18.36 -14.98
CA ASN A 140 1.14 17.56 -14.00
C ASN A 140 0.28 16.46 -14.64
N HIS A 141 -0.39 15.64 -13.85
CA HIS A 141 -1.20 14.47 -14.21
C HIS A 141 -0.44 13.50 -15.12
N ASN A 142 0.60 12.93 -14.54
CA ASN A 142 1.48 12.02 -15.28
C ASN A 142 1.01 10.55 -15.18
N GLY A 143 0.22 10.17 -14.17
CA GLY A 143 0.04 8.77 -13.84
C GLY A 143 1.35 8.15 -13.37
N GLY A 144 1.75 7.01 -13.96
CA GLY A 144 3.11 6.46 -13.77
C GLY A 144 3.17 5.03 -13.29
N SER A 145 2.08 4.44 -12.85
CA SER A 145 2.06 3.06 -12.38
C SER A 145 1.99 2.07 -13.54
N ILE A 146 2.81 1.01 -13.47
CA ILE A 146 2.86 -0.07 -14.45
C ILE A 146 2.95 -1.42 -13.73
N HIS A 147 2.19 -2.41 -14.20
CA HIS A 147 2.19 -3.75 -13.62
C HIS A 147 1.92 -4.83 -14.67
N PHE A 148 2.44 -6.03 -14.44
CA PHE A 148 2.03 -7.20 -15.19
C PHE A 148 0.82 -7.86 -14.54
N ALA A 149 -0.18 -8.21 -15.35
CA ALA A 149 -1.29 -9.03 -14.92
C ALA A 149 -1.02 -10.52 -15.20
N PRO A 150 -1.86 -11.45 -14.72
CA PRO A 150 -1.69 -12.89 -14.92
C PRO A 150 -1.72 -13.32 -16.37
N ASP A 151 -2.29 -12.51 -17.25
CA ASP A 151 -2.30 -12.73 -18.72
C ASP A 151 -0.92 -12.48 -19.38
N GLY A 152 0.10 -12.07 -18.57
CA GLY A 152 1.44 -11.75 -19.04
C GLY A 152 1.54 -10.40 -19.76
N LYS A 153 0.47 -9.60 -19.83
CA LYS A 153 0.48 -8.29 -20.49
C LYS A 153 0.90 -7.19 -19.54
N LEU A 154 1.55 -6.17 -20.10
CA LEU A 154 1.92 -4.97 -19.36
C LEU A 154 0.74 -3.99 -19.37
N TRP A 155 0.28 -3.65 -18.17
CA TRP A 155 -0.77 -2.66 -17.91
C TRP A 155 -0.13 -1.36 -17.44
N ILE A 156 -0.60 -0.25 -18.02
CA ILE A 156 0.01 1.07 -17.86
C ILE A 156 -1.10 2.07 -17.58
N ILE A 157 -0.94 2.89 -16.53
CA ILE A 157 -1.92 3.94 -16.26
C ILE A 157 -1.33 5.32 -16.59
N THR A 158 -2.13 6.15 -17.27
CA THR A 158 -1.75 7.52 -17.64
C THR A 158 -2.73 8.52 -17.08
N GLY A 159 -2.25 9.70 -16.69
CA GLY A 159 -3.12 10.84 -16.41
C GLY A 159 -3.65 11.51 -17.69
N ASP A 160 -4.63 12.42 -17.55
CA ASP A 160 -5.28 13.14 -18.64
C ASP A 160 -4.36 14.16 -19.37
N GLY A 161 -3.12 14.29 -18.90
CA GLY A 161 -2.10 15.17 -19.49
C GLY A 161 -1.96 16.50 -18.78
N GLY A 162 -2.80 16.80 -17.79
CA GLY A 162 -2.62 17.92 -16.88
C GLY A 162 -3.55 19.12 -17.09
N SER A 163 -3.30 20.16 -16.30
CA SER A 163 -4.14 21.35 -16.15
C SER A 163 -5.46 21.05 -15.41
N ALA A 164 -6.28 22.08 -15.16
CA ALA A 164 -7.57 21.92 -14.49
C ALA A 164 -8.65 21.52 -15.49
N GLY A 165 -9.46 20.52 -15.13
CA GLY A 165 -10.68 20.15 -15.87
C GLY A 165 -10.46 19.53 -17.24
N ASP A 166 -9.30 18.93 -17.50
CA ASP A 166 -8.96 18.28 -18.78
C ASP A 166 -9.34 19.13 -20.00
N PRO A 167 -8.66 20.25 -20.23
CA PRO A 167 -9.06 21.22 -21.26
C PRO A 167 -9.05 20.62 -22.68
N ASN A 168 -8.30 19.57 -22.91
CA ASN A 168 -8.19 18.88 -24.19
C ASN A 168 -9.15 17.69 -24.32
N ASN A 169 -9.95 17.42 -23.28
CA ASN A 169 -10.85 16.27 -23.21
C ASN A 169 -10.15 14.92 -23.48
N ASN A 170 -8.89 14.81 -23.05
CA ASN A 170 -8.07 13.62 -23.29
C ASN A 170 -8.68 12.37 -22.65
N ALA A 171 -9.23 12.50 -21.43
CA ALA A 171 -9.77 11.34 -20.71
C ALA A 171 -10.92 10.66 -21.47
N GLN A 172 -11.82 11.43 -22.11
CA GLN A 172 -12.93 10.90 -22.91
C GLN A 172 -12.56 10.64 -24.37
N ASN A 173 -11.47 11.22 -24.88
CA ASN A 173 -11.02 11.01 -26.25
C ASN A 173 -10.35 9.63 -26.40
N LYS A 174 -11.01 8.70 -27.08
CA LYS A 174 -10.51 7.34 -27.34
C LYS A 174 -9.30 7.30 -28.28
N ASN A 175 -8.99 8.37 -29.01
CA ASN A 175 -7.80 8.45 -29.85
C ASN A 175 -6.58 9.06 -29.13
N SER A 176 -6.71 9.34 -27.83
CA SER A 176 -5.63 9.80 -26.95
C SER A 176 -5.24 8.70 -25.97
N LEU A 177 -3.94 8.50 -25.76
CA LEU A 177 -3.42 7.57 -24.75
C LEU A 177 -3.33 8.21 -23.34
N LEU A 178 -3.83 9.44 -23.17
CA LEU A 178 -3.87 10.16 -21.91
C LEU A 178 -5.21 9.95 -21.18
N GLY A 179 -5.19 9.82 -19.85
CA GLY A 179 -6.37 9.52 -19.04
C GLY A 179 -6.90 8.09 -19.23
N LYS A 180 -6.00 7.12 -19.30
CA LYS A 180 -6.28 5.74 -19.72
C LYS A 180 -5.65 4.69 -18.82
N MET A 181 -6.25 3.51 -18.85
CA MET A 181 -5.57 2.24 -18.61
C MET A 181 -5.23 1.63 -19.95
N LEU A 182 -3.95 1.44 -20.23
CA LEU A 182 -3.43 0.81 -21.45
C LEU A 182 -3.02 -0.63 -21.15
N ARG A 183 -3.11 -1.51 -22.17
CA ARG A 183 -2.68 -2.91 -22.08
C ARG A 183 -1.97 -3.30 -23.37
N ILE A 184 -0.71 -3.72 -23.25
CA ILE A 184 0.16 -4.09 -24.37
C ILE A 184 0.86 -5.42 -24.13
N ASP A 185 1.22 -6.09 -25.22
CA ASP A 185 2.01 -7.32 -25.21
C ASP A 185 3.47 -7.00 -25.51
N VAL A 186 4.35 -7.22 -24.54
CA VAL A 186 5.78 -6.90 -24.63
C VAL A 186 6.65 -8.06 -25.12
N ASP A 187 6.09 -9.26 -25.30
CA ASP A 187 6.77 -10.46 -25.82
C ASP A 187 6.85 -10.48 -27.35
N ALA A 188 6.78 -9.31 -27.95
CA ALA A 188 6.79 -9.11 -29.38
C ALA A 188 8.20 -9.00 -29.98
N THR A 189 8.30 -9.28 -31.27
CA THR A 189 9.54 -8.99 -32.05
C THR A 189 9.72 -7.49 -32.31
N GLY A 190 8.61 -6.73 -32.34
CA GLY A 190 8.59 -5.26 -32.42
C GLY A 190 8.75 -4.56 -31.06
N PRO A 191 8.39 -3.28 -30.95
CA PRO A 191 8.37 -2.61 -29.65
C PRO A 191 7.38 -3.29 -28.70
N TYR A 192 6.15 -3.56 -29.15
CA TYR A 192 5.09 -4.31 -28.49
C TYR A 192 4.07 -4.77 -29.54
N ASN A 193 3.15 -5.67 -29.16
CA ASN A 193 1.94 -6.00 -29.91
C ASN A 193 0.70 -5.54 -29.16
N ILE A 194 -0.42 -5.43 -29.89
CA ILE A 194 -1.73 -5.20 -29.30
C ILE A 194 -2.40 -6.54 -29.03
N PRO A 195 -2.85 -6.83 -27.80
CA PRO A 195 -3.68 -7.99 -27.53
C PRO A 195 -4.99 -7.91 -28.31
N ALA A 196 -5.35 -9.01 -29.00
CA ALA A 196 -6.51 -9.03 -29.91
C ALA A 196 -7.86 -8.81 -29.20
N ASP A 197 -7.89 -9.01 -27.89
CA ASP A 197 -9.06 -8.81 -27.03
C ASP A 197 -9.12 -7.41 -26.36
N ASN A 198 -8.25 -6.49 -26.75
CA ASN A 198 -8.39 -5.09 -26.39
C ASN A 198 -9.66 -4.48 -27.04
N PRO A 199 -10.42 -3.64 -26.31
CA PRO A 199 -11.79 -3.29 -26.68
C PRO A 199 -11.92 -2.40 -27.92
N PHE A 200 -10.83 -1.75 -28.37
CA PHE A 200 -10.86 -0.85 -29.53
C PHE A 200 -10.17 -1.41 -30.76
N VAL A 201 -9.66 -2.65 -30.71
CA VAL A 201 -9.04 -3.31 -31.87
C VAL A 201 -10.04 -3.41 -33.03
N GLY A 202 -9.68 -2.78 -34.16
CA GLY A 202 -10.49 -2.77 -35.37
C GLY A 202 -11.76 -1.86 -35.33
N ILE A 203 -11.90 -1.02 -34.33
CA ILE A 203 -12.95 0.00 -34.24
C ILE A 203 -12.34 1.36 -33.91
N ASP A 204 -13.14 2.42 -33.81
CA ASP A 204 -12.68 3.78 -33.49
C ASP A 204 -12.09 3.86 -32.05
N GLY A 205 -10.82 4.24 -31.95
CA GLY A 205 -10.05 4.37 -30.74
C GLY A 205 -8.63 3.80 -30.88
N ALA A 206 -7.74 4.16 -29.96
CA ALA A 206 -6.40 3.58 -29.92
C ALA A 206 -6.45 2.16 -29.37
N ASP A 207 -5.81 1.24 -30.07
CA ASP A 207 -5.86 -0.19 -29.82
C ASP A 207 -5.21 -0.59 -28.46
N GLU A 208 -4.35 0.26 -27.91
CA GLU A 208 -3.70 0.06 -26.59
C GLU A 208 -4.66 0.22 -25.41
N ILE A 209 -5.79 0.90 -25.62
CA ILE A 209 -6.69 1.28 -24.52
C ILE A 209 -7.47 0.06 -24.03
N TRP A 210 -7.43 -0.19 -22.70
CA TRP A 210 -8.28 -1.15 -22.01
C TRP A 210 -9.46 -0.47 -21.30
N ALA A 211 -9.23 0.70 -20.66
CA ALA A 211 -10.25 1.51 -20.01
C ALA A 211 -9.87 2.99 -20.12
N TYR A 212 -10.84 3.90 -19.94
CA TYR A 212 -10.67 5.32 -20.16
C TYR A 212 -11.47 6.16 -19.15
N GLY A 213 -11.32 7.48 -19.23
CA GLY A 213 -12.04 8.39 -18.35
C GLY A 213 -11.41 8.55 -16.97
N LEU A 214 -10.08 8.45 -16.87
CA LEU A 214 -9.29 8.67 -15.67
C LEU A 214 -8.67 10.08 -15.69
N ARG A 215 -8.49 10.70 -14.50
CA ARG A 215 -7.92 12.03 -14.37
C ARG A 215 -6.41 12.00 -14.15
N ASN A 216 -5.98 11.56 -13.00
CA ASN A 216 -4.58 11.40 -12.62
C ASN A 216 -4.45 10.18 -11.70
N ALA A 217 -4.79 9.03 -12.24
CA ALA A 217 -4.68 7.79 -11.52
C ALA A 217 -3.21 7.53 -11.18
N TRP A 218 -2.85 7.81 -9.93
CA TRP A 218 -1.45 7.81 -9.49
C TRP A 218 -0.90 6.41 -9.34
N LYS A 219 -1.67 5.53 -8.69
CA LYS A 219 -1.31 4.10 -8.54
C LYS A 219 -2.52 3.21 -8.77
N PHE A 220 -2.24 2.03 -9.30
CA PHE A 220 -3.18 0.92 -9.29
C PHE A 220 -2.46 -0.36 -8.86
N SER A 221 -3.21 -1.35 -8.43
CA SER A 221 -2.68 -2.67 -8.10
C SER A 221 -3.69 -3.76 -8.41
N PHE A 222 -3.20 -4.96 -8.66
CA PHE A 222 -4.05 -6.13 -8.86
C PHE A 222 -4.31 -6.85 -7.54
N ASP A 223 -5.59 -7.14 -7.28
CA ASP A 223 -6.00 -8.16 -6.31
C ASP A 223 -6.40 -9.43 -7.07
N LEU A 224 -5.43 -10.28 -7.32
CA LEU A 224 -5.60 -11.48 -8.13
C LEU A 224 -6.53 -12.51 -7.48
N THR A 225 -6.67 -12.47 -6.16
CA THR A 225 -7.59 -13.36 -5.43
C THR A 225 -9.04 -13.08 -5.83
N ASN A 226 -9.38 -11.82 -6.08
CA ASN A 226 -10.73 -11.38 -6.45
C ASN A 226 -10.86 -11.02 -7.93
N GLY A 227 -9.79 -11.17 -8.74
CA GLY A 227 -9.80 -10.87 -10.17
C GLY A 227 -10.05 -9.39 -10.49
N ASN A 228 -9.60 -8.46 -9.63
CA ASN A 228 -9.80 -7.03 -9.79
C ASN A 228 -8.48 -6.27 -9.81
N ALA A 229 -8.49 -5.09 -10.46
CA ALA A 229 -7.57 -4.01 -10.17
C ALA A 229 -8.28 -2.94 -9.33
N LEU A 230 -7.57 -2.36 -8.38
CA LEU A 230 -7.99 -1.16 -7.65
C LEU A 230 -7.16 0.01 -8.14
N ILE A 231 -7.83 1.09 -8.51
CA ILE A 231 -7.24 2.27 -9.10
C ILE A 231 -7.54 3.46 -8.19
N ALA A 232 -6.50 4.15 -7.76
CA ALA A 232 -6.62 5.39 -7.00
C ALA A 232 -6.45 6.57 -7.96
N ASP A 233 -7.51 7.31 -8.18
CA ASP A 233 -7.55 8.44 -9.10
C ASP A 233 -7.68 9.76 -8.33
N VAL A 234 -6.71 10.66 -8.53
CA VAL A 234 -6.64 11.94 -7.85
C VAL A 234 -7.69 12.90 -8.44
N GLY A 235 -8.55 13.43 -7.58
CA GLY A 235 -9.61 14.34 -7.95
C GLY A 235 -9.16 15.73 -8.34
N GLN A 236 -10.10 16.55 -8.83
CA GLN A 236 -9.78 17.92 -9.29
C GLN A 236 -9.58 18.90 -8.14
N GLY A 237 -10.39 18.82 -7.12
CA GLY A 237 -10.29 19.74 -6.00
C GLY A 237 -11.30 19.50 -4.87
N ALA A 238 -12.10 18.45 -4.96
CA ALA A 238 -13.12 18.17 -3.97
C ALA A 238 -13.18 16.71 -3.52
N ILE A 239 -12.94 15.73 -4.42
CA ILE A 239 -13.25 14.32 -4.17
C ILE A 239 -12.15 13.43 -4.74
N GLU A 240 -11.57 12.58 -3.91
CA GLU A 240 -10.64 11.52 -4.26
C GLU A 240 -11.39 10.20 -4.49
N GLU A 241 -10.90 9.34 -5.40
CA GLU A 241 -11.61 8.15 -5.87
C GLU A 241 -10.82 6.86 -5.71
N ILE A 242 -11.54 5.80 -5.34
CA ILE A 242 -11.07 4.42 -5.47
C ILE A 242 -11.99 3.71 -6.45
N ASN A 243 -11.44 3.35 -7.60
CA ASN A 243 -12.15 2.64 -8.66
C ASN A 243 -11.81 1.16 -8.63
N ARG A 244 -12.79 0.31 -8.95
CA ARG A 244 -12.61 -1.13 -9.13
C ARG A 244 -12.75 -1.48 -10.60
N MET A 245 -11.83 -2.26 -11.11
CA MET A 245 -11.84 -2.76 -12.47
C MET A 245 -11.72 -4.28 -12.46
N PRO A 246 -12.77 -5.05 -12.77
CA PRO A 246 -12.60 -6.47 -13.08
C PRO A 246 -11.62 -6.62 -14.24
N ILE A 247 -10.57 -7.42 -14.08
CA ILE A 247 -9.48 -7.54 -15.09
C ILE A 247 -9.94 -8.15 -16.42
N THR A 248 -11.12 -8.77 -16.43
CA THR A 248 -11.75 -9.34 -17.63
C THR A 248 -12.76 -8.40 -18.29
N GLN A 249 -13.03 -7.21 -17.71
CA GLN A 249 -14.02 -6.27 -18.23
C GLN A 249 -13.34 -5.11 -18.94
N ALA A 250 -13.32 -5.18 -20.26
CA ALA A 250 -12.75 -4.16 -21.13
C ALA A 250 -13.73 -2.99 -21.39
N GLY A 251 -13.20 -1.85 -21.81
CA GLY A 251 -13.98 -0.71 -22.30
C GLY A 251 -14.67 0.13 -21.23
N LEU A 252 -14.31 -0.02 -19.95
CA LEU A 252 -14.89 0.78 -18.87
C LEU A 252 -14.56 2.26 -19.01
N ASN A 253 -15.57 3.13 -18.76
CA ASN A 253 -15.42 4.57 -18.70
C ASN A 253 -15.60 5.06 -17.26
N TYR A 254 -14.53 5.57 -16.64
CA TYR A 254 -14.54 6.10 -15.26
C TYR A 254 -15.06 7.52 -15.11
N GLY A 255 -15.46 8.14 -16.21
CA GLY A 255 -16.31 9.34 -16.20
C GLY A 255 -15.59 10.67 -16.11
N TRP A 256 -14.29 10.77 -15.87
CA TRP A 256 -13.57 12.04 -15.94
C TRP A 256 -13.55 12.56 -17.41
N ARG A 257 -13.78 13.82 -17.70
CA ARG A 257 -14.03 15.01 -16.85
C ARG A 257 -15.52 15.25 -16.55
N CYS A 258 -16.40 14.36 -16.93
CA CYS A 258 -17.85 14.57 -16.76
C CYS A 258 -18.23 14.57 -15.27
N TYR A 259 -17.55 13.75 -14.49
CA TYR A 259 -17.75 13.56 -13.05
C TYR A 259 -16.42 13.63 -12.30
N GLU A 260 -16.46 14.13 -11.07
CA GLU A 260 -15.45 14.01 -10.03
C GLU A 260 -16.08 13.20 -8.90
N GLY A 261 -15.58 11.99 -8.65
CA GLY A 261 -16.28 11.03 -7.82
C GLY A 261 -17.67 10.70 -8.36
N ASN A 262 -18.66 10.84 -7.49
CA ASN A 262 -20.07 10.67 -7.82
C ASN A 262 -20.77 12.02 -8.16
N THR A 263 -20.02 13.11 -8.26
CA THR A 263 -20.57 14.46 -8.45
C THR A 263 -20.30 14.95 -9.87
N ALA A 264 -21.32 15.50 -10.52
CA ALA A 264 -21.19 16.09 -11.85
C ALA A 264 -20.19 17.26 -11.81
N TYR A 265 -19.20 17.24 -12.72
CA TYR A 265 -18.19 18.29 -12.83
C TYR A 265 -18.38 19.12 -14.11
N ASN A 266 -18.13 18.53 -15.29
CA ASN A 266 -18.33 19.19 -16.59
C ASN A 266 -18.99 18.21 -17.55
N THR A 267 -20.31 18.23 -17.59
CA THR A 267 -21.11 17.28 -18.35
C THR A 267 -21.34 17.66 -19.81
N ALA A 268 -20.80 18.80 -20.25
CA ALA A 268 -20.95 19.23 -21.64
C ALA A 268 -20.28 18.26 -22.62
N GLY A 269 -21.06 17.69 -23.53
CA GLY A 269 -20.62 16.72 -24.53
C GLY A 269 -20.31 15.32 -23.96
N CYS A 270 -20.71 15.05 -22.73
CA CYS A 270 -20.50 13.76 -22.10
C CYS A 270 -21.49 12.68 -22.56
N PRO A 271 -21.09 11.39 -22.57
CA PRO A 271 -22.03 10.30 -22.78
C PRO A 271 -23.00 10.18 -21.60
N GLY A 272 -24.08 9.44 -21.77
CA GLY A 272 -25.03 9.18 -20.69
C GLY A 272 -24.40 8.43 -19.50
N THR A 273 -24.83 8.75 -18.29
CA THR A 273 -24.30 8.15 -17.03
C THR A 273 -24.38 6.63 -16.99
N GLY A 274 -25.34 6.03 -17.67
CA GLY A 274 -25.46 4.56 -17.78
C GLY A 274 -24.31 3.86 -18.51
N THR A 275 -23.41 4.62 -19.17
CA THR A 275 -22.22 4.12 -19.84
C THR A 275 -20.94 4.32 -19.00
N MET A 276 -21.07 4.89 -17.81
CA MET A 276 -19.95 5.18 -16.90
C MET A 276 -19.89 4.19 -15.75
N THR A 277 -18.69 3.97 -15.26
CA THR A 277 -18.37 3.18 -14.08
C THR A 277 -17.95 4.13 -12.96
N PHE A 278 -18.79 4.23 -11.94
CA PHE A 278 -18.51 5.09 -10.80
C PHE A 278 -17.61 4.41 -9.77
N PRO A 279 -16.86 5.20 -8.95
CA PRO A 279 -15.97 4.68 -7.93
C PRO A 279 -16.72 3.86 -6.87
N ILE A 280 -16.03 2.86 -6.31
CA ILE A 280 -16.57 2.04 -5.20
C ILE A 280 -16.48 2.75 -3.85
N ALA A 281 -15.59 3.72 -3.73
CA ALA A 281 -15.44 4.57 -2.56
C ALA A 281 -14.85 5.92 -2.96
N VAL A 282 -15.25 6.94 -2.23
CA VAL A 282 -14.76 8.32 -2.39
C VAL A 282 -14.52 8.95 -1.03
N TYR A 283 -13.67 9.97 -0.98
CA TYR A 283 -13.54 10.83 0.19
C TYR A 283 -13.28 12.28 -0.22
N ASP A 284 -13.69 13.21 0.62
CA ASP A 284 -13.51 14.64 0.41
C ASP A 284 -12.19 15.17 1.03
N HIS A 285 -11.89 16.43 0.77
CA HIS A 285 -10.69 17.09 1.30
C HIS A 285 -10.81 17.55 2.76
N SER A 286 -11.84 17.14 3.49
CA SER A 286 -11.97 17.44 4.92
C SER A 286 -10.80 16.86 5.73
N GLY A 287 -10.47 17.53 6.84
CA GLY A 287 -9.37 17.08 7.71
C GLY A 287 -7.98 17.21 7.09
N GLY A 288 -7.80 18.08 6.09
CA GLY A 288 -6.50 18.33 5.46
C GLY A 288 -6.08 17.34 4.39
N LYS A 289 -7.01 16.52 3.91
CA LYS A 289 -6.80 15.60 2.78
C LYS A 289 -6.79 16.37 1.45
N CYS A 290 -6.10 15.81 0.44
CA CYS A 290 -6.01 16.50 -0.86
C CYS A 290 -5.65 15.60 -2.05
N SER A 291 -5.11 14.41 -1.83
CA SER A 291 -4.59 13.59 -2.93
C SER A 291 -4.40 12.14 -2.49
N ILE A 292 -5.11 11.24 -3.13
CA ILE A 292 -4.98 9.81 -2.91
C ILE A 292 -3.69 9.28 -3.55
N THR A 293 -2.97 8.41 -2.83
CA THR A 293 -1.75 7.78 -3.38
C THR A 293 -1.98 6.37 -3.94
N GLY A 294 -3.10 5.74 -3.59
CA GLY A 294 -3.32 4.33 -3.93
C GLY A 294 -2.46 3.36 -3.12
N GLY A 295 -2.57 2.09 -3.40
CA GLY A 295 -1.85 1.05 -2.68
C GLY A 295 -2.28 -0.37 -3.05
N TYR A 296 -2.39 -1.28 -2.06
CA TYR A 296 -2.59 -2.71 -2.31
C TYR A 296 -3.63 -3.33 -1.38
N VAL A 297 -4.30 -4.38 -1.86
CA VAL A 297 -5.04 -5.28 -0.98
C VAL A 297 -4.04 -6.15 -0.22
N TYR A 298 -4.15 -6.17 1.10
CA TYR A 298 -3.27 -7.01 1.92
C TYR A 298 -3.54 -8.50 1.68
N ARG A 299 -2.49 -9.22 1.31
CA ARG A 299 -2.47 -10.67 1.06
C ARG A 299 -1.31 -11.38 1.74
N GLY A 300 -0.56 -10.68 2.60
CA GLY A 300 0.48 -11.26 3.44
C GLY A 300 -0.08 -12.21 4.48
N SER A 301 0.77 -12.95 5.16
CA SER A 301 0.38 -13.93 6.17
C SER A 301 0.62 -13.48 7.60
N GLN A 302 1.42 -12.43 7.81
CA GLN A 302 1.81 -11.98 9.15
C GLN A 302 0.65 -11.37 9.94
N TYR A 303 -0.32 -10.74 9.25
CA TYR A 303 -1.43 -10.05 9.89
C TYR A 303 -2.79 -10.54 9.36
N PRO A 304 -3.30 -11.71 9.83
CA PRO A 304 -4.55 -12.29 9.30
C PRO A 304 -5.77 -11.36 9.36
N SER A 305 -5.81 -10.45 10.32
CA SER A 305 -6.88 -9.46 10.50
C SER A 305 -6.90 -8.36 9.44
N LEU A 306 -5.82 -8.22 8.64
CA LEU A 306 -5.74 -7.29 7.51
C LEU A 306 -6.18 -7.92 6.19
N GLN A 307 -6.33 -9.23 6.12
CA GLN A 307 -6.64 -9.95 4.89
C GLN A 307 -7.85 -9.36 4.15
N GLY A 308 -7.66 -9.10 2.86
CA GLY A 308 -8.71 -8.59 1.97
C GLY A 308 -9.00 -7.10 2.08
N LYS A 309 -8.35 -6.38 2.97
CA LYS A 309 -8.49 -4.92 3.11
C LYS A 309 -7.52 -4.22 2.15
N TYR A 310 -7.99 -3.16 1.48
CA TYR A 310 -7.15 -2.33 0.62
C TYR A 310 -6.56 -1.17 1.42
N PHE A 311 -5.25 -1.05 1.38
CA PHE A 311 -4.47 0.01 2.03
C PHE A 311 -4.12 1.07 1.01
N PHE A 312 -4.33 2.33 1.35
CA PHE A 312 -3.96 3.50 0.57
C PHE A 312 -3.59 4.65 1.52
N ALA A 313 -3.17 5.79 1.01
CA ALA A 313 -2.88 6.94 1.85
C ALA A 313 -3.39 8.23 1.20
N ASP A 314 -3.49 9.27 2.02
CA ASP A 314 -3.61 10.64 1.54
C ASP A 314 -2.29 11.38 1.73
N TYR A 315 -1.82 11.99 0.66
CA TYR A 315 -0.53 12.66 0.59
C TYR A 315 -0.41 13.85 1.54
N CYS A 316 -1.48 14.66 1.67
CA CYS A 316 -1.47 15.89 2.45
C CYS A 316 -1.66 15.64 3.95
N SER A 317 -2.65 14.83 4.30
CA SER A 317 -2.98 14.55 5.70
C SER A 317 -2.00 13.59 6.37
N ALA A 318 -1.15 12.92 5.59
CA ALA A 318 -0.23 11.88 6.07
C ALA A 318 -0.96 10.75 6.83
N GLN A 319 -2.18 10.42 6.43
CA GLN A 319 -2.97 9.34 7.00
C GLN A 319 -2.97 8.13 6.09
N ILE A 320 -3.00 6.94 6.70
CA ILE A 320 -3.27 5.68 6.01
C ILE A 320 -4.77 5.43 6.04
N GLY A 321 -5.36 5.26 4.85
CA GLY A 321 -6.72 4.83 4.67
C GLY A 321 -6.80 3.31 4.50
N VAL A 322 -7.84 2.70 5.01
CA VAL A 322 -8.16 1.29 4.82
C VAL A 322 -9.58 1.16 4.32
N LEU A 323 -9.73 0.60 3.14
CA LEU A 323 -11.01 0.23 2.57
C LEU A 323 -11.30 -1.23 2.96
N ASP A 324 -12.39 -1.47 3.65
CA ASP A 324 -12.81 -2.83 4.00
C ASP A 324 -13.56 -3.52 2.84
N THR A 325 -13.97 -4.77 3.06
CA THR A 325 -14.70 -5.56 2.06
C THR A 325 -16.11 -5.04 1.77
N ASN A 326 -16.65 -4.13 2.59
CA ASN A 326 -17.93 -3.46 2.39
C ASN A 326 -17.76 -2.08 1.74
N ASN A 327 -16.56 -1.73 1.31
CA ASN A 327 -16.17 -0.43 0.76
C ASN A 327 -16.29 0.73 1.78
N ALA A 328 -16.20 0.47 3.07
CA ALA A 328 -16.12 1.50 4.08
C ALA A 328 -14.66 1.90 4.33
N ILE A 329 -14.40 3.22 4.38
CA ILE A 329 -13.06 3.77 4.63
C ILE A 329 -12.90 4.05 6.12
N THR A 330 -11.80 3.58 6.69
CA THR A 330 -11.31 3.97 8.01
C THR A 330 -9.94 4.62 7.88
N TRP A 331 -9.63 5.58 8.75
CA TRP A 331 -8.38 6.34 8.70
C TRP A 331 -7.55 6.12 9.97
N SER A 332 -6.25 6.01 9.79
CA SER A 332 -5.29 6.08 10.90
C SER A 332 -5.20 7.49 11.48
N SER A 333 -4.51 7.63 12.61
CA SER A 333 -3.95 8.93 13.00
C SER A 333 -2.96 9.42 11.94
N ALA A 334 -2.72 10.74 11.88
CA ALA A 334 -1.73 11.30 10.97
C ALA A 334 -0.30 10.95 11.42
N TYR A 335 0.52 10.51 10.49
CA TYR A 335 1.96 10.28 10.66
C TYR A 335 2.73 11.53 10.22
N SER A 336 2.63 12.61 10.99
CA SER A 336 3.15 13.94 10.66
C SER A 336 4.60 13.92 10.17
N GLY A 337 4.92 14.74 9.17
CA GLY A 337 6.24 14.80 8.54
C GLY A 337 6.45 13.79 7.41
N ASN A 338 5.45 12.98 7.08
CA ASN A 338 5.49 12.04 6.00
C ASN A 338 4.42 12.39 4.94
N ASN A 339 4.86 12.61 3.71
CA ASN A 339 3.96 12.65 2.55
C ASN A 339 4.08 11.29 1.86
N PHE A 340 3.10 10.42 2.06
CA PHE A 340 3.12 9.07 1.49
C PHE A 340 2.93 9.14 -0.02
N SER A 341 3.83 8.53 -0.78
CA SER A 341 3.87 8.60 -2.24
C SER A 341 3.51 7.29 -2.91
N THR A 342 3.74 6.17 -2.24
CA THR A 342 3.49 4.84 -2.80
C THR A 342 3.45 3.77 -1.72
N PHE A 343 2.75 2.69 -2.03
CA PHE A 343 2.87 1.41 -1.33
C PHE A 343 3.63 0.41 -2.19
N GLY A 344 4.08 -0.66 -1.58
CA GLY A 344 4.66 -1.81 -2.25
C GLY A 344 4.47 -3.09 -1.46
N GLN A 345 4.78 -4.20 -2.09
CA GLN A 345 4.74 -5.53 -1.48
C GLN A 345 6.09 -6.21 -1.63
N ASP A 346 6.48 -6.99 -0.62
CA ASP A 346 7.55 -7.97 -0.80
C ASP A 346 7.03 -9.27 -1.46
N SER A 347 7.91 -10.24 -1.66
CA SER A 347 7.55 -11.54 -2.24
C SER A 347 6.57 -12.35 -1.37
N GLN A 348 6.43 -12.01 -0.10
CA GLN A 348 5.47 -12.61 0.83
C GLN A 348 4.15 -11.82 0.90
N LYS A 349 3.98 -10.77 0.09
CA LYS A 349 2.82 -9.87 0.06
C LYS A 349 2.63 -9.05 1.33
N GLU A 350 3.68 -8.90 2.14
CA GLU A 350 3.69 -7.94 3.25
C GLU A 350 3.81 -6.52 2.70
N LEU A 351 3.14 -5.55 3.35
CA LEU A 351 3.01 -4.19 2.82
C LEU A 351 4.08 -3.26 3.37
N TYR A 352 4.56 -2.42 2.48
CA TYR A 352 5.43 -1.29 2.76
C TYR A 352 4.80 0.00 2.24
N VAL A 353 5.13 1.13 2.86
CA VAL A 353 4.74 2.47 2.41
C VAL A 353 5.95 3.40 2.42
N ALA A 354 6.11 4.16 1.35
CA ALA A 354 7.19 5.15 1.24
C ALA A 354 6.67 6.57 1.46
N ALA A 355 7.47 7.38 2.14
CA ALA A 355 7.24 8.80 2.34
C ALA A 355 8.26 9.60 1.52
N VAL A 356 7.78 10.34 0.52
CA VAL A 356 8.63 11.09 -0.41
C VAL A 356 9.41 12.22 0.26
N SER A 357 8.79 12.89 1.23
CA SER A 357 9.38 14.04 1.92
C SER A 357 10.49 13.65 2.92
N SER A 358 10.28 12.56 3.66
CA SER A 358 11.24 12.08 4.67
C SER A 358 12.29 11.10 4.11
N GLY A 359 12.08 10.57 2.90
CA GLY A 359 12.97 9.56 2.32
C GLY A 359 12.97 8.23 3.06
N LYS A 360 11.84 7.93 3.73
CA LYS A 360 11.68 6.73 4.55
C LYS A 360 10.77 5.71 3.89
N ILE A 361 11.02 4.45 4.21
CA ILE A 361 10.07 3.35 3.98
C ILE A 361 9.71 2.75 5.32
N PHE A 362 8.43 2.50 5.49
CA PHE A 362 7.86 1.84 6.66
C PHE A 362 7.25 0.51 6.25
N LYS A 363 7.36 -0.48 7.12
CA LYS A 363 6.58 -1.71 7.05
C LYS A 363 5.24 -1.47 7.74
N ILE A 364 4.15 -1.91 7.12
CA ILE A 364 2.83 -1.84 7.72
C ILE A 364 2.65 -3.04 8.64
N SER A 365 2.32 -2.75 9.88
CA SER A 365 1.98 -3.75 10.89
C SER A 365 0.65 -3.39 11.55
N THR A 366 0.06 -4.33 12.23
CA THR A 366 -1.02 -4.04 13.17
C THR A 366 -0.44 -3.97 14.55
N GLY A 367 -0.94 -3.06 15.36
CA GLY A 367 -0.82 -3.25 16.78
C GLY A 367 -1.39 -4.64 17.09
N THR A 368 -0.53 -5.59 17.34
CA THR A 368 -0.97 -6.79 18.00
C THR A 368 -1.66 -6.32 19.27
N LEU A 369 -2.80 -6.93 19.62
CA LEU A 369 -3.22 -7.06 21.02
C LEU A 369 -2.19 -7.99 21.74
N GLY A 370 -0.95 -7.95 21.31
CA GLY A 370 0.24 -8.44 21.95
C GLY A 370 0.92 -7.21 22.49
N VAL A 371 0.96 -7.13 23.78
CA VAL A 371 1.73 -6.19 24.58
C VAL A 371 2.97 -5.77 23.79
N GLN A 372 3.09 -4.50 23.45
CA GLN A 372 4.38 -3.95 23.05
C GLN A 372 5.32 -4.26 24.19
N GLU A 373 6.32 -5.11 23.93
CA GLU A 373 7.54 -5.11 24.73
C GLU A 373 8.19 -3.72 24.54
N GLU A 374 7.67 -2.70 25.22
CA GLU A 374 8.53 -1.59 25.57
C GLU A 374 9.57 -2.15 26.52
N ASN A 375 10.75 -2.47 25.98
CA ASN A 375 11.94 -2.92 26.73
C ASN A 375 12.48 -1.85 27.70
N SER A 376 11.58 -1.08 28.32
CA SER A 376 11.92 -0.06 29.31
C SER A 376 12.22 -0.64 30.70
N LEU A 377 11.78 -1.88 30.95
CA LEU A 377 12.00 -2.57 32.25
C LEU A 377 13.26 -3.47 32.28
N GLY A 378 13.97 -3.64 31.14
CA GLY A 378 15.08 -4.56 31.00
C GLY A 378 14.65 -5.87 30.31
N LYS A 379 15.60 -6.80 30.11
CA LYS A 379 15.32 -8.10 29.52
C LYS A 379 14.68 -8.99 30.60
N ILE A 380 13.35 -8.93 30.73
CA ILE A 380 12.59 -9.76 31.67
C ILE A 380 12.46 -11.18 31.10
N ASN A 381 12.74 -12.18 31.93
CA ASN A 381 12.52 -13.58 31.60
C ASN A 381 11.55 -14.20 32.62
N ILE A 382 10.58 -14.97 32.14
CA ILE A 382 9.61 -15.72 32.93
C ILE A 382 9.75 -17.19 32.58
N TYR A 383 10.12 -17.99 33.56
CA TYR A 383 10.36 -19.43 33.36
C TYR A 383 10.01 -20.24 34.61
N PRO A 384 9.77 -21.57 34.47
CA PRO A 384 9.59 -22.26 33.18
C PRO A 384 8.30 -21.86 32.50
N ASN A 385 8.26 -21.97 31.16
CA ASN A 385 7.04 -21.81 30.39
C ASN A 385 7.06 -22.85 29.25
N PRO A 386 6.23 -23.91 29.29
CA PRO A 386 5.13 -24.19 30.23
C PRO A 386 5.57 -24.49 31.65
N ALA A 387 4.70 -24.16 32.64
CA ALA A 387 4.89 -24.36 34.07
C ALA A 387 3.80 -25.23 34.68
N SER A 388 4.07 -25.83 35.88
CA SER A 388 3.08 -26.68 36.58
C SER A 388 2.89 -26.32 38.06
N LYS A 389 3.88 -25.77 38.73
CA LYS A 389 3.84 -25.46 40.16
C LYS A 389 4.20 -24.00 40.45
N GLU A 390 5.25 -23.52 39.81
CA GLU A 390 5.77 -22.18 40.06
C GLU A 390 6.41 -21.60 38.80
N ILE A 391 6.46 -20.27 38.73
CA ILE A 391 7.19 -19.50 37.73
C ILE A 391 8.13 -18.52 38.41
N PHE A 392 9.25 -18.24 37.77
CA PHE A 392 10.24 -17.26 38.20
C PHE A 392 10.25 -16.07 37.25
N ILE A 393 10.45 -14.88 37.80
CA ILE A 393 10.62 -13.64 37.04
C ILE A 393 12.01 -13.08 37.33
N THR A 394 12.81 -12.87 36.26
CA THR A 394 14.16 -12.33 36.38
C THR A 394 14.39 -11.19 35.40
N GLY A 395 15.42 -10.37 35.69
CA GLY A 395 15.81 -9.24 34.82
C GLY A 395 15.01 -7.95 35.02
N VAL A 396 14.19 -7.87 36.05
CA VAL A 396 13.49 -6.63 36.43
C VAL A 396 14.49 -5.66 37.08
N LYS A 397 14.69 -4.49 36.50
CA LYS A 397 15.65 -3.48 37.00
C LYS A 397 15.08 -2.57 38.07
N ASP A 398 13.76 -2.38 38.09
CA ASP A 398 13.11 -1.46 39.02
C ASP A 398 12.86 -2.11 40.40
N LYS A 399 13.04 -1.33 41.46
CA LYS A 399 12.90 -1.82 42.85
C LYS A 399 11.44 -1.93 43.33
N LYS A 400 10.49 -1.34 42.63
CA LYS A 400 9.06 -1.43 42.94
C LYS A 400 8.31 -1.82 41.66
N VAL A 401 7.87 -3.04 41.60
CA VAL A 401 7.03 -3.56 40.51
C VAL A 401 5.85 -4.32 41.09
N SER A 402 4.70 -4.17 40.47
CA SER A 402 3.54 -5.02 40.69
C SER A 402 3.43 -6.05 39.57
N ALA A 403 2.85 -7.21 39.89
CA ALA A 403 2.53 -8.22 38.88
C ALA A 403 1.12 -8.75 39.09
N GLU A 404 0.45 -9.06 37.98
CA GLU A 404 -0.87 -9.68 37.98
C GLU A 404 -0.92 -10.82 36.97
N ILE A 405 -1.65 -11.90 37.28
CA ILE A 405 -1.95 -12.99 36.37
C ILE A 405 -3.42 -12.92 35.99
N MET A 406 -3.68 -12.95 34.68
CA MET A 406 -5.01 -12.87 34.08
C MET A 406 -5.33 -14.17 33.32
N SER A 407 -6.58 -14.62 33.35
CA SER A 407 -7.07 -15.67 32.48
C SER A 407 -7.11 -15.21 31.01
N ALA A 408 -7.29 -16.16 30.08
CA ALA A 408 -7.44 -15.85 28.65
C ALA A 408 -8.64 -14.94 28.36
N GLU A 409 -9.68 -14.95 29.22
CA GLU A 409 -10.87 -14.10 29.14
C GLU A 409 -10.69 -12.72 29.78
N GLY A 410 -9.47 -12.41 30.28
CA GLY A 410 -9.14 -11.11 30.85
C GLY A 410 -9.53 -10.94 32.33
N ARG A 411 -9.87 -12.04 33.03
CA ARG A 411 -10.18 -11.98 34.48
C ARG A 411 -8.90 -12.05 35.29
N LYS A 412 -8.69 -11.09 36.22
CA LYS A 412 -7.57 -11.10 37.16
C LYS A 412 -7.70 -12.29 38.14
N ILE A 413 -6.67 -13.10 38.24
CA ILE A 413 -6.62 -14.31 39.04
C ILE A 413 -5.71 -14.16 40.26
N TRP A 414 -4.60 -13.44 40.08
CA TRP A 414 -3.59 -13.23 41.09
C TRP A 414 -2.93 -11.87 40.90
N GLU A 415 -2.50 -11.24 42.01
CA GLU A 415 -1.76 -9.97 41.96
C GLU A 415 -0.80 -9.83 43.15
N THR A 416 0.26 -9.03 42.97
CA THR A 416 1.15 -8.59 44.04
C THR A 416 1.70 -7.20 43.74
N ASP A 417 1.90 -6.41 44.79
CA ASP A 417 2.58 -5.09 44.74
C ASP A 417 4.02 -5.16 45.25
N GLU A 418 4.54 -6.38 45.54
CA GLU A 418 5.89 -6.59 46.00
C GLU A 418 6.90 -6.75 44.86
N VAL A 419 8.19 -6.47 45.16
CA VAL A 419 9.29 -6.76 44.24
C VAL A 419 9.35 -8.26 44.00
N ILE A 420 9.21 -8.69 42.75
CA ILE A 420 9.13 -10.11 42.34
C ILE A 420 10.38 -10.59 41.62
N ASN A 421 11.44 -9.77 41.52
CA ASN A 421 12.68 -10.21 40.87
C ASN A 421 13.37 -11.35 41.64
N ASP A 422 13.66 -12.43 40.93
CA ASP A 422 14.27 -13.66 41.46
C ASP A 422 13.43 -14.40 42.53
N LYS A 423 12.14 -14.07 42.67
CA LYS A 423 11.19 -14.79 43.51
C LYS A 423 10.32 -15.73 42.68
N SER A 424 9.94 -16.88 43.26
CA SER A 424 8.95 -17.75 42.64
C SER A 424 7.52 -17.26 42.93
N ILE A 425 6.65 -17.45 41.97
CA ILE A 425 5.20 -17.25 42.11
C ILE A 425 4.58 -18.66 42.05
N ASP A 426 3.88 -19.04 43.12
CA ASP A 426 3.14 -20.29 43.17
C ASP A 426 1.90 -20.23 42.29
N ILE A 427 1.81 -21.10 41.31
CA ILE A 427 0.71 -21.26 40.38
C ILE A 427 0.03 -22.62 40.47
N SER A 428 0.35 -23.40 41.51
CA SER A 428 -0.12 -24.77 41.68
C SER A 428 -1.64 -24.89 41.83
N THR A 429 -2.30 -23.80 42.20
CA THR A 429 -3.77 -23.73 42.35
C THR A 429 -4.49 -23.34 41.07
N LEU A 430 -3.75 -22.96 40.03
CA LEU A 430 -4.36 -22.55 38.76
C LEU A 430 -4.62 -23.76 37.85
N PRO A 431 -5.80 -23.86 37.25
CA PRO A 431 -6.08 -24.94 36.30
C PRO A 431 -5.15 -24.90 35.09
N ALA A 432 -4.94 -26.07 34.47
CA ALA A 432 -4.19 -26.13 33.20
C ALA A 432 -4.85 -25.23 32.15
N GLY A 433 -4.05 -24.41 31.49
CA GLY A 433 -4.60 -23.42 30.54
C GLY A 433 -3.61 -22.35 30.11
N VAL A 434 -4.13 -21.37 29.38
CA VAL A 434 -3.37 -20.19 28.92
C VAL A 434 -3.68 -19.00 29.82
N TYR A 435 -2.63 -18.33 30.28
CA TYR A 435 -2.72 -17.15 31.14
C TYR A 435 -1.78 -16.07 30.62
N PHE A 436 -1.98 -14.84 31.07
CA PHE A 436 -1.11 -13.69 30.82
C PHE A 436 -0.62 -13.15 32.15
N ILE A 437 0.69 -12.95 32.25
CA ILE A 437 1.30 -12.27 33.38
C ILE A 437 1.69 -10.87 32.95
N ASN A 438 1.22 -9.86 33.69
CA ASN A 438 1.51 -8.44 33.47
C ASN A 438 2.38 -7.93 34.63
N ILE A 439 3.51 -7.29 34.32
CA ILE A 439 4.42 -6.68 35.28
C ILE A 439 4.38 -5.17 35.06
N LYS A 440 4.17 -4.38 36.10
CA LYS A 440 4.06 -2.92 36.03
C LYS A 440 5.10 -2.27 36.94
N SER A 441 5.75 -1.20 36.46
CA SER A 441 6.64 -0.36 37.24
C SER A 441 6.19 1.10 37.16
N GLY A 442 5.71 1.65 38.27
CA GLY A 442 5.09 2.97 38.30
C GLY A 442 3.88 3.09 37.38
N ASN A 443 3.55 4.32 36.96
CA ASN A 443 2.33 4.59 36.17
C ASN A 443 2.50 4.44 34.64
N LEU A 444 3.71 4.13 34.13
CA LEU A 444 4.02 4.28 32.71
C LEU A 444 4.76 3.08 32.07
N LYS A 445 5.19 2.09 32.85
CA LYS A 445 5.98 0.97 32.33
C LYS A 445 5.29 -0.36 32.63
N SER A 446 5.02 -1.14 31.59
CA SER A 446 4.40 -2.46 31.72
C SER A 446 5.10 -3.47 30.81
N TYR A 447 5.11 -4.75 31.23
CA TYR A 447 5.55 -5.91 30.48
C TYR A 447 4.50 -7.00 30.62
N SER A 448 4.17 -7.69 29.54
CA SER A 448 3.21 -8.80 29.59
C SER A 448 3.74 -9.97 28.79
N GLN A 449 3.53 -11.16 29.30
CA GLN A 449 3.93 -12.41 28.66
C GLN A 449 2.85 -13.48 28.82
N LYS A 450 2.63 -14.23 27.73
CA LYS A 450 1.82 -15.45 27.77
C LYS A 450 2.54 -16.55 28.53
N ILE A 451 1.85 -17.18 29.48
CA ILE A 451 2.32 -18.37 30.21
C ILE A 451 1.33 -19.52 29.99
N ILE A 452 1.85 -20.73 29.95
CA ILE A 452 1.09 -21.99 29.80
C ILE A 452 1.25 -22.79 31.08
N ILE A 453 0.14 -23.10 31.71
CA ILE A 453 0.09 -23.98 32.92
C ILE A 453 -0.34 -25.38 32.48
N LYS A 454 0.41 -26.39 32.94
CA LYS A 454 0.17 -27.82 32.65
C LYS A 454 -0.49 -28.52 33.82
#